data_8799985a709690fdfd99afdf6697c0b1
#
_entry.id   8799985a709690fdfd99afdf6697c0b1
#
_cell.length_a   1.000
_cell.length_b   1.000
_cell.length_c   1.000
_cell.angle_alpha   90.00
_cell.angle_beta   90.00
_cell.angle_gamma   90.00
#
_symmetry.space_group_name_H-M   'P 1'
#
loop_
_entity.id
_entity.type
_entity.pdbx_description
1 polymer ?
#
loop_
_entity_poly.entity_id
_entity_poly.type
_entity_poly.pdbx_seq_one_letter_code
_entity_poly.pdbx_strand_id
1 'polypeptide(L)'
;LKKAIGILGVIFTIFILLASQASAAKSNAESASAFKSNGVKNVIILIGDGMGFSQLKLTKQCYGHLSMEDIPSTGFELTDSLSGEVTDSAAAGTAIATGFKTYNGMISTIKKGEIKNVTTLLELAELCNKSTGLVSTARITHATPAVFASHVEDRDMEKEISKQLIEHKVNVMFGGGKKEFDSDTLNMAKNYGYNIVYDKKGLESANGNYILGLFSDSHIPYVLDRDENTPGLLDMTKKAVDLLEKDNDGFFLMIEAGRIDHASHANDIASVVAETKEFDDVVNYCLDYARKNKDTLVIVLADHETGGLAVGTGYGNPVNEEKILNIKASTDKMAKEIKSGKDPKEVLKEYAGITLTDDEVKLINDARSSDNKYALGNTIAEIIDEKVGVGFVSHKHTGAPVPLMVYGKGSENFRGFLHHVDTSKETAKLMLFGNTNKYIKNYGVSSLKGDANGDFVINKDDAYVTLMSYVGEEVDTQNEEKLDMDNNGLIDYMDVAIIMNKAESY
;
A
#
# COMPACT_ATOMS: atom_id res chain seq x y z
N LEU A 1 32.90 -4.93 41.48
CA LEU A 1 31.53 -4.57 41.91
C LEU A 1 31.11 -3.17 41.43
N LYS A 2 31.93 -2.12 41.60
CA LYS A 2 31.60 -0.74 41.15
C LYS A 2 31.45 -0.55 39.65
N LYS A 3 32.12 -1.33 38.78
CA LYS A 3 31.93 -1.28 37.31
C LYS A 3 30.65 -1.98 36.84
N ALA A 4 30.20 -3.03 37.52
CA ALA A 4 28.95 -3.72 37.22
C ALA A 4 27.69 -2.90 37.55
N ILE A 5 27.76 -2.11 38.64
CA ILE A 5 26.69 -1.20 39.07
C ILE A 5 26.52 -0.03 38.07
N GLY A 6 27.64 0.48 37.50
CA GLY A 6 27.59 1.55 36.50
C GLY A 6 26.94 1.12 35.18
N ILE A 7 27.20 -0.11 34.73
CA ILE A 7 26.62 -0.66 33.48
C ILE A 7 25.11 -0.96 33.66
N LEU A 8 24.68 -1.50 34.79
CA LEU A 8 23.26 -1.69 35.10
C LEU A 8 22.49 -0.36 35.19
N GLY A 9 23.12 0.70 35.74
CA GLY A 9 22.53 2.03 35.81
C GLY A 9 22.31 2.65 34.43
N VAL A 10 23.27 2.52 33.52
CA VAL A 10 23.17 3.03 32.15
C VAL A 10 22.11 2.26 31.34
N ILE A 11 22.05 0.93 31.47
CA ILE A 11 21.04 0.11 30.80
C ILE A 11 19.63 0.43 31.34
N PHE A 12 19.48 0.66 32.64
CA PHE A 12 18.20 1.02 33.23
C PHE A 12 17.74 2.43 32.81
N THR A 13 18.70 3.38 32.67
CA THR A 13 18.39 4.74 32.18
C THR A 13 18.01 4.75 30.70
N ILE A 14 18.63 3.91 29.86
CA ILE A 14 18.28 3.76 28.45
C ILE A 14 16.90 3.09 28.33
N PHE A 15 16.57 2.09 29.15
CA PHE A 15 15.24 1.47 29.17
C PHE A 15 14.14 2.45 29.63
N ILE A 16 14.44 3.34 30.59
CA ILE A 16 13.49 4.37 31.01
C ILE A 16 13.31 5.45 29.94
N LEU A 17 14.38 5.82 29.21
CA LEU A 17 14.28 6.77 28.10
C LEU A 17 13.50 6.18 26.90
N LEU A 18 13.74 4.92 26.54
CA LEU A 18 13.00 4.24 25.49
C LEU A 18 11.52 3.99 25.88
N ALA A 19 11.26 3.65 27.14
CA ALA A 19 9.90 3.53 27.65
C ALA A 19 9.19 4.90 27.76
N SER A 20 9.92 5.99 28.01
CA SER A 20 9.35 7.34 28.05
C SER A 20 9.06 7.89 26.65
N GLN A 21 9.86 7.53 25.63
CA GLN A 21 9.59 7.92 24.25
C GLN A 21 8.41 7.12 23.66
N ALA A 22 8.31 5.82 23.93
CA ALA A 22 7.15 5.02 23.57
C ALA A 22 5.88 5.44 24.34
N SER A 23 6.02 5.88 25.59
CA SER A 23 4.91 6.43 26.40
C SER A 23 4.52 7.85 25.95
N ALA A 24 5.47 8.66 25.46
CA ALA A 24 5.18 10.00 24.93
C ALA A 24 4.48 9.92 23.55
N ALA A 25 4.90 9.03 22.66
CA ALA A 25 4.19 8.76 21.41
C ALA A 25 2.76 8.22 21.67
N LYS A 26 2.62 7.33 22.67
CA LYS A 26 1.31 6.83 23.11
C LYS A 26 0.44 7.91 23.77
N SER A 27 1.03 8.83 24.57
CA SER A 27 0.29 9.93 25.20
C SER A 27 -0.15 11.00 24.21
N ASN A 28 0.53 11.17 23.10
CA ASN A 28 0.16 12.14 22.06
C ASN A 28 -0.97 11.60 21.18
N ALA A 29 -0.95 10.31 20.83
CA ALA A 29 -2.09 9.66 20.17
C ALA A 29 -3.34 9.55 21.08
N GLU A 30 -3.16 9.35 22.40
CA GLU A 30 -4.25 9.36 23.38
C GLU A 30 -4.78 10.78 23.70
N SER A 31 -4.06 11.86 23.32
CA SER A 31 -4.48 13.25 23.56
C SER A 31 -5.31 13.86 22.45
N ALA A 32 -5.28 13.31 21.24
CA ALA A 32 -6.16 13.72 20.16
C ALA A 32 -7.48 12.96 20.31
N SER A 33 -8.52 13.59 20.87
CA SER A 33 -9.85 12.98 20.83
C SER A 33 -10.39 13.03 19.40
N ALA A 34 -11.12 11.99 19.02
CA ALA A 34 -11.72 11.88 17.70
C ALA A 34 -12.65 13.06 17.40
N PHE A 35 -12.70 13.51 16.17
CA PHE A 35 -13.53 14.62 15.72
C PHE A 35 -14.39 14.23 14.51
N LYS A 36 -15.48 14.95 14.31
CA LYS A 36 -16.37 14.71 13.17
C LYS A 36 -15.88 15.43 11.93
N SER A 37 -15.45 14.66 10.93
CA SER A 37 -15.04 15.21 9.63
C SER A 37 -16.27 15.66 8.81
N ASN A 38 -16.10 16.71 8.02
CA ASN A 38 -17.09 17.15 7.03
C ASN A 38 -16.73 16.68 5.60
N GLY A 39 -15.71 15.85 5.48
CA GLY A 39 -15.16 15.35 4.23
C GLY A 39 -15.91 14.15 3.65
N VAL A 40 -15.21 13.41 2.79
CA VAL A 40 -15.73 12.17 2.22
C VAL A 40 -15.91 11.13 3.32
N LYS A 41 -17.01 10.37 3.22
CA LYS A 41 -17.34 9.38 4.23
C LYS A 41 -16.41 8.17 4.16
N ASN A 42 -16.20 7.66 2.96
CA ASN A 42 -15.37 6.46 2.73
C ASN A 42 -14.22 6.80 1.78
N VAL A 43 -13.05 6.27 2.09
CA VAL A 43 -11.86 6.34 1.24
C VAL A 43 -11.40 4.92 0.95
N ILE A 44 -11.24 4.58 -0.32
CA ILE A 44 -10.69 3.30 -0.79
C ILE A 44 -9.49 3.60 -1.66
N ILE A 45 -8.30 3.18 -1.24
CA ILE A 45 -7.06 3.27 -2.01
C ILE A 45 -6.71 1.88 -2.51
N LEU A 46 -6.61 1.73 -3.85
CA LEU A 46 -6.25 0.49 -4.51
C LEU A 46 -4.85 0.67 -5.13
N ILE A 47 -3.91 -0.16 -4.72
CA ILE A 47 -2.50 -0.12 -5.14
C ILE A 47 -2.18 -1.37 -5.94
N GLY A 48 -1.90 -1.21 -7.23
CA GLY A 48 -1.31 -2.27 -8.05
C GLY A 48 0.21 -2.19 -7.93
N ASP A 49 0.79 -2.94 -7.00
CA ASP A 49 2.24 -2.92 -6.76
C ASP A 49 3.00 -3.31 -8.03
N GLY A 50 3.92 -2.46 -8.48
CA GLY A 50 4.68 -2.66 -9.72
C GLY A 50 3.90 -2.46 -11.03
N MET A 51 2.66 -1.96 -10.96
CA MET A 51 1.74 -1.87 -12.10
C MET A 51 1.98 -0.60 -12.95
N GLY A 52 2.83 -0.68 -13.95
CA GLY A 52 3.01 0.37 -14.95
C GLY A 52 1.96 0.34 -16.07
N PHE A 53 2.06 1.29 -16.98
CA PHE A 53 1.16 1.38 -18.15
C PHE A 53 1.26 0.17 -19.09
N SER A 54 2.42 -0.48 -19.18
CA SER A 54 2.60 -1.66 -20.02
C SER A 54 1.84 -2.87 -19.48
N GLN A 55 1.83 -3.07 -18.16
CA GLN A 55 1.07 -4.13 -17.50
C GLN A 55 -0.44 -3.94 -17.76
N LEU A 56 -0.97 -2.72 -17.61
CA LEU A 56 -2.35 -2.38 -17.94
C LEU A 56 -2.65 -2.60 -19.43
N LYS A 57 -1.79 -2.09 -20.30
CA LYS A 57 -1.95 -2.19 -21.76
C LYS A 57 -2.05 -3.63 -22.21
N LEU A 58 -1.18 -4.50 -21.71
CA LEU A 58 -1.17 -5.91 -22.09
C LEU A 58 -2.39 -6.64 -21.55
N THR A 59 -2.75 -6.41 -20.28
CA THR A 59 -3.95 -7.01 -19.68
C THR A 59 -5.21 -6.61 -20.44
N LYS A 60 -5.32 -5.32 -20.81
CA LYS A 60 -6.39 -4.86 -21.70
C LYS A 60 -6.40 -5.60 -23.05
N GLN A 61 -5.26 -5.81 -23.69
CA GLN A 61 -5.20 -6.54 -24.95
C GLN A 61 -5.71 -7.98 -24.78
N CYS A 62 -5.35 -8.64 -23.68
CA CYS A 62 -5.77 -10.00 -23.39
C CYS A 62 -7.28 -10.13 -23.11
N TYR A 63 -7.89 -9.14 -22.43
CA TYR A 63 -9.30 -9.21 -21.99
C TYR A 63 -10.26 -8.28 -22.73
N GLY A 64 -9.74 -7.43 -23.62
CA GLY A 64 -10.52 -6.50 -24.45
C GLY A 64 -10.91 -5.20 -23.74
N HIS A 65 -11.34 -5.24 -22.49
CA HIS A 65 -11.73 -4.09 -21.68
C HIS A 65 -11.33 -4.27 -20.22
N LEU A 66 -10.93 -3.17 -19.55
CA LEU A 66 -10.70 -3.10 -18.12
C LEU A 66 -11.64 -2.06 -17.49
N SER A 67 -12.17 -2.37 -16.32
CA SER A 67 -13.03 -1.45 -15.57
C SER A 67 -12.30 -0.16 -15.16
N MET A 68 -10.99 -0.22 -15.04
CA MET A 68 -10.14 0.97 -14.80
C MET A 68 -10.25 2.01 -15.93
N GLU A 69 -10.59 1.61 -17.16
CA GLU A 69 -10.78 2.54 -18.28
C GLU A 69 -12.05 3.39 -18.15
N ASP A 70 -13.01 2.97 -17.34
CA ASP A 70 -14.26 3.69 -17.09
C ASP A 70 -14.12 4.82 -16.07
N ILE A 71 -12.94 4.99 -15.46
CA ILE A 71 -12.69 6.02 -14.45
C ILE A 71 -12.44 7.37 -15.16
N PRO A 72 -13.26 8.40 -14.89
CA PRO A 72 -13.24 9.64 -15.68
C PRO A 72 -12.11 10.60 -15.29
N SER A 73 -11.54 10.48 -14.11
CA SER A 73 -10.44 11.35 -13.66
C SER A 73 -9.13 10.57 -13.69
N THR A 74 -8.19 10.99 -14.53
CA THR A 74 -6.91 10.31 -14.73
C THR A 74 -5.75 11.30 -14.66
N GLY A 75 -4.64 10.82 -14.12
CA GLY A 75 -3.35 11.48 -14.03
C GLY A 75 -2.20 10.50 -14.17
N PHE A 76 -1.00 11.02 -13.96
CA PHE A 76 0.24 10.26 -13.92
C PHE A 76 0.96 10.60 -12.63
N GLU A 77 1.59 9.63 -11.99
CA GLU A 77 2.37 9.88 -10.80
C GLU A 77 3.85 9.61 -11.02
N LEU A 78 4.66 10.55 -10.52
CA LEU A 78 6.09 10.39 -10.35
C LEU A 78 6.33 9.65 -9.03
N THR A 79 7.29 8.76 -9.03
CA THR A 79 7.49 7.79 -7.95
C THR A 79 8.81 7.94 -7.20
N ASP A 80 9.67 8.91 -7.62
CA ASP A 80 11.00 9.08 -7.06
C ASP A 80 10.98 9.30 -5.54
N SER A 81 11.94 8.66 -4.87
CA SER A 81 12.14 8.75 -3.43
C SER A 81 13.33 9.66 -3.07
N LEU A 82 13.62 9.83 -1.77
CA LEU A 82 14.86 10.51 -1.35
C LEU A 82 16.13 9.70 -1.65
N SER A 83 16.00 8.43 -2.05
CA SER A 83 17.13 7.59 -2.50
C SER A 83 17.49 7.79 -3.98
N GLY A 84 16.62 8.40 -4.77
CA GLY A 84 16.79 8.66 -6.20
C GLY A 84 15.57 8.34 -7.04
N GLU A 85 15.78 8.25 -8.37
CA GLU A 85 14.71 8.09 -9.37
C GLU A 85 13.92 6.77 -9.23
N VAL A 86 14.57 5.71 -8.74
CA VAL A 86 13.95 4.40 -8.58
C VAL A 86 13.62 4.17 -7.11
N THR A 87 12.35 4.16 -6.81
CA THR A 87 11.83 3.91 -5.46
C THR A 87 11.72 2.41 -5.16
N ASP A 88 11.52 2.08 -3.89
CA ASP A 88 10.96 0.80 -3.47
C ASP A 88 9.55 1.00 -2.89
N SER A 89 8.81 -0.09 -2.66
CA SER A 89 7.43 -0.03 -2.14
C SER A 89 7.35 0.62 -0.74
N ALA A 90 8.43 0.58 0.07
CA ALA A 90 8.47 1.22 1.38
C ALA A 90 8.44 2.75 1.26
N ALA A 91 9.33 3.33 0.45
CA ALA A 91 9.39 4.77 0.25
C ALA A 91 8.20 5.30 -0.56
N ALA A 92 7.77 4.59 -1.62
CA ALA A 92 6.60 4.95 -2.39
C ALA A 92 5.32 4.85 -1.56
N GLY A 93 5.14 3.73 -0.84
CA GLY A 93 4.01 3.55 0.08
C GLY A 93 4.00 4.60 1.20
N THR A 94 5.16 4.96 1.76
CA THR A 94 5.26 6.06 2.73
C THR A 94 4.79 7.37 2.14
N ALA A 95 5.17 7.70 0.89
CA ALA A 95 4.71 8.91 0.21
C ALA A 95 3.18 8.89 0.01
N ILE A 96 2.61 7.74 -0.39
CA ILE A 96 1.15 7.56 -0.54
C ILE A 96 0.43 7.63 0.81
N ALA A 97 0.99 7.05 1.86
CA ALA A 97 0.33 6.98 3.16
C ALA A 97 0.44 8.29 3.97
N THR A 98 1.50 9.07 3.80
CA THR A 98 1.82 10.18 4.71
C THR A 98 1.94 11.54 4.03
N GLY A 99 2.14 11.60 2.70
CA GLY A 99 2.47 12.83 2.00
C GLY A 99 3.93 13.31 2.19
N PHE A 100 4.81 12.46 2.73
CA PHE A 100 6.24 12.73 2.84
C PHE A 100 7.07 11.75 2.00
N LYS A 101 8.09 12.26 1.33
CA LYS A 101 9.14 11.42 0.75
C LYS A 101 10.08 10.92 1.83
N THR A 102 10.53 9.67 1.69
CA THR A 102 11.56 9.08 2.55
C THR A 102 12.59 8.31 1.73
N TYR A 103 13.55 7.68 2.40
CA TYR A 103 14.53 6.80 1.76
C TYR A 103 13.96 5.39 1.56
N ASN A 104 14.43 4.71 0.52
CA ASN A 104 14.06 3.32 0.26
C ASN A 104 14.29 2.45 1.52
N GLY A 105 13.35 1.57 1.80
CA GLY A 105 13.34 0.71 2.99
C GLY A 105 12.59 1.27 4.19
N MET A 106 12.41 2.58 4.30
CA MET A 106 11.79 3.21 5.47
C MET A 106 10.25 3.14 5.41
N ILE A 107 9.62 2.79 6.52
CA ILE A 107 8.17 2.63 6.69
C ILE A 107 7.61 3.78 7.53
N SER A 108 6.86 4.69 6.92
CA SER A 108 6.20 5.85 7.54
C SER A 108 7.05 6.59 8.56
N THR A 109 8.34 6.66 8.27
CA THR A 109 9.34 7.40 9.01
C THR A 109 10.15 8.28 8.05
N ILE A 110 10.64 9.41 8.56
CA ILE A 110 11.55 10.29 7.83
C ILE A 110 12.81 10.56 8.64
N LYS A 111 13.90 10.91 7.96
CA LYS A 111 15.17 11.27 8.58
C LYS A 111 15.39 12.78 8.54
N LYS A 112 15.12 13.46 9.66
CA LYS A 112 15.36 14.90 9.84
C LYS A 112 16.32 15.09 11.03
N GLY A 113 17.61 14.75 10.80
CA GLY A 113 18.60 14.58 11.87
C GLY A 113 18.46 13.22 12.54
N GLU A 114 17.45 13.03 13.34
CA GLU A 114 16.98 11.74 13.90
C GLU A 114 15.84 11.15 13.04
N ILE A 115 15.50 9.88 13.26
CA ILE A 115 14.34 9.23 12.62
C ILE A 115 13.08 9.65 13.36
N LYS A 116 12.07 10.07 12.62
CA LYS A 116 10.77 10.50 13.13
C LYS A 116 9.65 9.74 12.45
N ASN A 117 8.64 9.37 13.22
CA ASN A 117 7.39 8.83 12.71
C ASN A 117 6.59 9.95 12.04
N VAL A 118 5.84 9.61 11.00
CA VAL A 118 4.97 10.55 10.27
C VAL A 118 3.56 9.96 10.24
N THR A 119 2.57 10.76 10.63
CA THR A 119 1.17 10.34 10.67
C THR A 119 0.66 9.92 9.30
N THR A 120 -0.06 8.81 9.26
CA THR A 120 -0.58 8.22 8.01
C THR A 120 -2.03 8.61 7.76
N LEU A 121 -2.51 8.41 6.53
CA LEU A 121 -3.92 8.57 6.17
C LEU A 121 -4.85 7.62 6.94
N LEU A 122 -4.36 6.43 7.28
CA LEU A 122 -5.13 5.47 8.09
C LEU A 122 -5.28 5.99 9.52
N GLU A 123 -4.20 6.45 10.14
CA GLU A 123 -4.22 7.07 11.48
C GLU A 123 -5.10 8.32 11.50
N LEU A 124 -5.04 9.15 10.44
CA LEU A 124 -5.93 10.29 10.29
C LEU A 124 -7.39 9.86 10.19
N ALA A 125 -7.70 8.76 9.52
CA ALA A 125 -9.05 8.22 9.45
C ALA A 125 -9.55 7.74 10.83
N GLU A 126 -8.68 7.12 11.64
CA GLU A 126 -9.00 6.74 13.03
C GLU A 126 -9.32 7.96 13.90
N LEU A 127 -8.57 9.05 13.73
CA LEU A 127 -8.85 10.34 14.40
C LEU A 127 -10.21 10.93 13.96
N CYS A 128 -10.69 10.57 12.77
CA CYS A 128 -12.03 10.90 12.27
C CYS A 128 -13.11 9.90 12.69
N ASN A 129 -12.86 9.00 13.62
CA ASN A 129 -13.76 7.91 14.05
C ASN A 129 -14.14 6.92 12.93
N LYS A 130 -13.35 6.82 11.87
CA LYS A 130 -13.62 5.88 10.79
C LYS A 130 -13.04 4.52 11.12
N SER A 131 -13.74 3.46 10.73
CA SER A 131 -13.14 2.13 10.76
C SER A 131 -12.08 1.97 9.66
N THR A 132 -11.09 1.11 9.90
CA THR A 132 -9.90 1.00 9.05
C THR A 132 -9.65 -0.44 8.59
N GLY A 133 -9.10 -0.58 7.37
CA GLY A 133 -8.79 -1.88 6.81
C GLY A 133 -7.58 -1.90 5.89
N LEU A 134 -6.88 -3.02 5.93
CA LEU A 134 -5.75 -3.34 5.07
C LEU A 134 -5.97 -4.70 4.43
N VAL A 135 -5.90 -4.77 3.10
CA VAL A 135 -6.06 -6.02 2.33
C VAL A 135 -4.93 -6.13 1.33
N SER A 136 -4.27 -7.29 1.26
CA SER A 136 -3.15 -7.49 0.35
C SER A 136 -3.03 -8.93 -0.14
N THR A 137 -2.59 -9.14 -1.37
CA THR A 137 -2.11 -10.44 -1.85
C THR A 137 -0.65 -10.71 -1.47
N ALA A 138 0.07 -9.72 -0.94
CA ALA A 138 1.36 -9.93 -0.30
C ALA A 138 1.20 -10.42 1.16
N ARG A 139 2.29 -10.48 1.92
CA ARG A 139 2.23 -10.57 3.38
C ARG A 139 1.61 -9.28 3.91
N ILE A 140 0.73 -9.38 4.91
CA ILE A 140 0.13 -8.18 5.51
C ILE A 140 1.17 -7.32 6.25
N THR A 141 2.33 -7.85 6.52
CA THR A 141 3.51 -7.17 7.08
C THR A 141 4.45 -6.62 6.02
N HIS A 142 4.17 -6.85 4.71
CA HIS A 142 4.97 -6.31 3.61
C HIS A 142 4.88 -4.78 3.58
N ALA A 143 5.83 -4.14 2.90
CA ALA A 143 6.00 -2.69 2.95
C ALA A 143 4.71 -1.90 2.68
N THR A 144 3.98 -2.23 1.62
CA THR A 144 2.80 -1.47 1.18
C THR A 144 1.65 -1.45 2.20
N PRO A 145 1.20 -2.56 2.81
CA PRO A 145 0.25 -2.48 3.92
C PRO A 145 0.88 -1.90 5.19
N ALA A 146 2.17 -2.18 5.46
CA ALA A 146 2.86 -1.73 6.67
C ALA A 146 2.91 -0.20 6.79
N VAL A 147 3.14 0.52 5.68
CA VAL A 147 3.26 1.99 5.73
C VAL A 147 2.00 2.71 6.20
N PHE A 148 0.85 2.06 6.23
CA PHE A 148 -0.39 2.68 6.67
C PHE A 148 -0.60 2.61 8.19
N ALA A 149 0.01 1.64 8.89
CA ALA A 149 -0.24 1.41 10.32
C ALA A 149 1.01 0.91 11.07
N SER A 150 2.21 1.25 10.60
CA SER A 150 3.45 1.00 11.33
C SER A 150 4.55 2.01 10.98
N HIS A 151 5.52 2.14 11.88
CA HIS A 151 6.62 3.10 11.78
C HIS A 151 7.92 2.40 12.15
N VAL A 152 8.71 2.01 11.15
CA VAL A 152 10.01 1.38 11.35
C VAL A 152 11.03 1.93 10.35
N GLU A 153 12.30 1.92 10.73
CA GLU A 153 13.37 2.41 9.87
C GLU A 153 13.74 1.46 8.72
N ASP A 154 13.30 0.20 8.78
CA ASP A 154 13.61 -0.83 7.80
C ASP A 154 12.40 -1.76 7.58
N ARG A 155 11.96 -1.90 6.34
CA ARG A 155 10.85 -2.78 5.91
C ARG A 155 11.05 -4.25 6.27
N ASP A 156 12.29 -4.69 6.47
CA ASP A 156 12.62 -6.07 6.85
C ASP A 156 12.33 -6.35 8.35
N MET A 157 11.96 -5.35 9.13
CA MET A 157 11.54 -5.49 10.53
C MET A 157 10.11 -6.07 10.67
N GLU A 158 9.75 -7.07 9.87
CA GLU A 158 8.37 -7.56 9.74
C GLU A 158 7.75 -8.06 11.06
N LYS A 159 8.56 -8.57 11.99
CA LYS A 159 8.07 -8.94 13.33
C LYS A 159 7.65 -7.74 14.16
N GLU A 160 8.39 -6.63 14.07
CA GLU A 160 8.02 -5.39 14.72
C GLU A 160 6.78 -4.77 14.04
N ILE A 161 6.73 -4.81 12.70
CA ILE A 161 5.57 -4.39 11.91
C ILE A 161 4.33 -5.18 12.34
N SER A 162 4.41 -6.53 12.42
CA SER A 162 3.26 -7.37 12.82
C SER A 162 2.71 -6.99 14.20
N LYS A 163 3.60 -6.63 15.13
CA LYS A 163 3.23 -6.18 16.46
C LYS A 163 2.55 -4.81 16.43
N GLN A 164 3.14 -3.84 15.70
CA GLN A 164 2.57 -2.49 15.57
C GLN A 164 1.19 -2.52 14.91
N LEU A 165 0.99 -3.31 13.85
CA LEU A 165 -0.31 -3.51 13.22
C LEU A 165 -1.40 -3.95 14.21
N ILE A 166 -1.07 -4.85 15.16
CA ILE A 166 -1.99 -5.28 16.20
C ILE A 166 -2.19 -4.20 17.28
N GLU A 167 -1.13 -3.50 17.68
CA GLU A 167 -1.20 -2.42 18.66
C GLU A 167 -2.02 -1.24 18.16
N HIS A 168 -1.99 -0.97 16.85
CA HIS A 168 -2.79 0.05 16.16
C HIS A 168 -4.29 -0.26 16.17
N LYS A 169 -4.65 -1.53 16.31
CA LYS A 169 -6.05 -1.99 16.29
C LYS A 169 -6.78 -1.72 14.97
N VAL A 170 -6.09 -1.87 13.85
CA VAL A 170 -6.73 -1.83 12.53
C VAL A 170 -7.90 -2.82 12.50
N ASN A 171 -9.12 -2.39 12.14
CA ASN A 171 -10.32 -3.21 12.26
C ASN A 171 -10.27 -4.48 11.42
N VAL A 172 -9.80 -4.39 10.18
CA VAL A 172 -9.76 -5.52 9.25
C VAL A 172 -8.38 -5.61 8.59
N MET A 173 -7.72 -6.74 8.77
CA MET A 173 -6.43 -7.02 8.13
C MET A 173 -6.48 -8.37 7.44
N PHE A 174 -6.34 -8.42 6.12
CA PHE A 174 -6.38 -9.63 5.30
C PHE A 174 -5.17 -9.73 4.38
N GLY A 175 -4.45 -10.86 4.44
CA GLY A 175 -3.30 -11.10 3.58
C GLY A 175 -2.60 -12.43 3.86
N GLY A 176 -1.40 -12.56 3.34
CA GLY A 176 -0.46 -13.61 3.72
C GLY A 176 0.36 -13.22 4.95
N GLY A 177 1.50 -13.92 5.19
CA GLY A 177 2.47 -13.54 6.21
C GLY A 177 2.29 -14.20 7.57
N LYS A 178 1.58 -15.33 7.65
CA LYS A 178 1.35 -16.02 8.92
C LYS A 178 2.65 -16.30 9.69
N LYS A 179 3.78 -16.52 9.01
CA LYS A 179 5.09 -16.77 9.65
C LYS A 179 5.66 -15.56 10.39
N GLU A 180 5.21 -14.36 10.05
CA GLU A 180 5.69 -13.11 10.66
C GLU A 180 4.99 -12.80 11.99
N PHE A 181 3.88 -13.50 12.29
CA PHE A 181 3.15 -13.42 13.55
C PHE A 181 3.57 -14.57 14.47
N ASP A 182 4.41 -14.28 15.44
CA ASP A 182 4.77 -15.27 16.46
C ASP A 182 3.63 -15.51 17.47
N SER A 183 3.85 -16.46 18.39
CA SER A 183 2.84 -16.83 19.40
C SER A 183 2.45 -15.65 20.30
N ASP A 184 3.37 -14.76 20.60
CA ASP A 184 3.14 -13.62 21.50
C ASP A 184 2.31 -12.55 20.81
N THR A 185 2.62 -12.24 19.54
CA THR A 185 1.84 -11.33 18.70
C THR A 185 0.43 -11.86 18.44
N LEU A 186 0.26 -13.18 18.16
CA LEU A 186 -1.06 -13.78 18.01
C LEU A 186 -1.87 -13.79 19.32
N ASN A 187 -1.21 -13.97 20.47
CA ASN A 187 -1.88 -13.87 21.78
C ASN A 187 -2.27 -12.42 22.08
N MET A 188 -1.42 -11.46 21.75
CA MET A 188 -1.75 -10.03 21.85
C MET A 188 -2.96 -9.68 20.99
N ALA A 189 -3.02 -10.15 19.74
CA ALA A 189 -4.17 -9.96 18.85
C ALA A 189 -5.47 -10.50 19.49
N LYS A 190 -5.44 -11.72 20.03
CA LYS A 190 -6.61 -12.30 20.75
C LYS A 190 -7.03 -11.45 21.96
N ASN A 191 -6.05 -10.95 22.73
CA ASN A 191 -6.34 -10.10 23.90
C ASN A 191 -6.95 -8.76 23.50
N TYR A 192 -6.66 -8.25 22.31
CA TYR A 192 -7.28 -7.05 21.74
C TYR A 192 -8.63 -7.33 21.05
N GLY A 193 -9.07 -8.58 21.05
CA GLY A 193 -10.38 -8.98 20.55
C GLY A 193 -10.41 -9.36 19.07
N TYR A 194 -9.25 -9.60 18.45
CA TYR A 194 -9.20 -10.07 17.07
C TYR A 194 -9.76 -11.48 16.93
N ASN A 195 -10.67 -11.67 15.98
CA ASN A 195 -11.00 -12.96 15.41
C ASN A 195 -9.99 -13.29 14.31
N ILE A 196 -9.22 -14.40 14.48
CA ILE A 196 -8.14 -14.78 13.57
C ILE A 196 -8.63 -15.91 12.66
N VAL A 197 -8.55 -15.73 11.35
CA VAL A 197 -8.99 -16.70 10.34
C VAL A 197 -7.87 -17.03 9.36
N TYR A 198 -7.89 -18.27 8.80
CA TYR A 198 -6.75 -18.80 8.06
C TYR A 198 -7.08 -19.37 6.67
N ASP A 199 -8.35 -19.41 6.30
CA ASP A 199 -8.81 -19.96 5.03
C ASP A 199 -10.07 -19.24 4.53
N LYS A 200 -10.50 -19.56 3.32
CA LYS A 200 -11.67 -18.97 2.67
C LYS A 200 -12.96 -19.16 3.48
N LYS A 201 -13.14 -20.33 4.07
CA LYS A 201 -14.31 -20.61 4.92
C LYS A 201 -14.32 -19.78 6.19
N GLY A 202 -13.15 -19.62 6.81
CA GLY A 202 -12.96 -18.73 7.96
C GLY A 202 -13.25 -17.28 7.58
N LEU A 203 -12.76 -16.81 6.42
CA LEU A 203 -13.06 -15.47 5.89
C LEU A 203 -14.57 -15.25 5.70
N GLU A 204 -15.27 -16.20 5.05
CA GLU A 204 -16.71 -16.10 4.81
C GLU A 204 -17.53 -15.95 6.11
N SER A 205 -17.15 -16.71 7.13
CA SER A 205 -17.82 -16.71 8.44
C SER A 205 -17.36 -15.60 9.40
N ALA A 206 -16.27 -14.88 9.05
CA ALA A 206 -15.73 -13.84 9.92
C ALA A 206 -16.75 -12.74 10.22
N ASN A 207 -16.81 -12.36 11.50
CA ASN A 207 -17.65 -11.28 11.98
C ASN A 207 -17.04 -10.67 13.25
N GLY A 208 -17.35 -9.42 13.54
CA GLY A 208 -16.82 -8.66 14.68
C GLY A 208 -16.12 -7.38 14.24
N ASN A 209 -15.58 -6.63 15.21
CA ASN A 209 -14.97 -5.34 14.97
C ASN A 209 -13.49 -5.44 14.59
N TYR A 210 -12.82 -6.53 14.97
CA TYR A 210 -11.40 -6.76 14.70
C TYR A 210 -11.20 -8.14 14.08
N ILE A 211 -10.76 -8.19 12.83
CA ILE A 211 -10.56 -9.44 12.10
C ILE A 211 -9.14 -9.47 11.51
N LEU A 212 -8.40 -10.54 11.80
CA LEU A 212 -7.09 -10.80 11.22
C LEU A 212 -7.16 -12.07 10.37
N GLY A 213 -7.02 -11.96 9.05
CA GLY A 213 -6.95 -13.08 8.12
C GLY A 213 -5.53 -13.30 7.62
N LEU A 214 -4.96 -14.49 7.92
CA LEU A 214 -3.61 -14.88 7.53
C LEU A 214 -3.67 -16.15 6.67
N PHE A 215 -3.87 -15.96 5.36
CA PHE A 215 -4.28 -17.02 4.43
C PHE A 215 -3.13 -17.79 3.78
N SER A 216 -1.88 -17.39 4.05
CA SER A 216 -0.67 -18.08 3.61
C SER A 216 0.46 -17.83 4.59
N ASP A 217 1.42 -18.76 4.63
CA ASP A 217 2.64 -18.61 5.43
C ASP A 217 3.50 -17.41 4.99
N SER A 218 3.56 -17.14 3.68
CA SER A 218 4.20 -16.00 3.06
C SER A 218 3.17 -15.22 2.25
N HIS A 219 3.48 -14.82 1.00
CA HIS A 219 2.50 -14.17 0.13
C HIS A 219 1.36 -15.13 -0.27
N ILE A 220 0.21 -14.59 -0.61
CA ILE A 220 -0.87 -15.36 -1.24
C ILE A 220 -0.33 -15.96 -2.56
N PRO A 221 -0.61 -17.22 -2.89
CA PRO A 221 -0.22 -17.79 -4.17
C PRO A 221 -0.74 -16.98 -5.36
N TYR A 222 0.00 -16.98 -6.46
CA TYR A 222 -0.46 -16.35 -7.71
C TYR A 222 -1.84 -16.87 -8.11
N VAL A 223 -2.62 -16.04 -8.79
CA VAL A 223 -3.96 -16.42 -9.32
C VAL A 223 -3.90 -17.75 -10.06
N LEU A 224 -2.86 -17.97 -10.88
CA LEU A 224 -2.67 -19.21 -11.66
C LEU A 224 -2.34 -20.45 -10.81
N ASP A 225 -1.89 -20.27 -9.57
CA ASP A 225 -1.43 -21.36 -8.69
C ASP A 225 -2.30 -21.56 -7.46
N ARG A 226 -3.26 -20.66 -7.24
CA ARG A 226 -4.10 -20.61 -6.04
C ARG A 226 -5.08 -21.78 -6.02
N ASP A 227 -5.23 -22.39 -4.85
CA ASP A 227 -6.24 -23.40 -4.62
C ASP A 227 -7.59 -22.79 -4.18
N GLU A 228 -8.64 -23.60 -4.18
CA GLU A 228 -10.00 -23.17 -3.85
C GLU A 228 -10.21 -22.76 -2.38
N ASN A 229 -9.30 -23.14 -1.47
CA ASN A 229 -9.39 -22.82 -0.03
C ASN A 229 -8.70 -21.50 0.30
N THR A 230 -7.89 -20.99 -0.59
CA THR A 230 -7.19 -19.71 -0.43
C THR A 230 -8.02 -18.58 -1.03
N PRO A 231 -8.46 -17.57 -0.23
CA PRO A 231 -9.25 -16.47 -0.76
C PRO A 231 -8.43 -15.61 -1.73
N GLY A 232 -9.10 -15.12 -2.79
CA GLY A 232 -8.55 -14.15 -3.70
C GLY A 232 -8.69 -12.71 -3.19
N LEU A 233 -8.07 -11.77 -3.92
CA LEU A 233 -8.14 -10.35 -3.56
C LEU A 233 -9.60 -9.86 -3.54
N LEU A 234 -10.41 -10.29 -4.49
CA LEU A 234 -11.84 -9.93 -4.55
C LEU A 234 -12.64 -10.51 -3.38
N ASP A 235 -12.37 -11.75 -2.94
CA ASP A 235 -13.03 -12.35 -1.78
C ASP A 235 -12.71 -11.55 -0.51
N MET A 236 -11.42 -11.23 -0.30
CA MET A 236 -10.94 -10.45 0.84
C MET A 236 -11.52 -9.03 0.84
N THR A 237 -11.53 -8.36 -0.31
CA THR A 237 -12.07 -7.01 -0.47
C THR A 237 -13.58 -6.95 -0.17
N LYS A 238 -14.36 -7.87 -0.72
CA LYS A 238 -15.81 -7.94 -0.44
C LYS A 238 -16.09 -8.07 1.04
N LYS A 239 -15.33 -8.94 1.71
CA LYS A 239 -15.49 -9.16 3.16
C LYS A 239 -15.05 -7.96 3.98
N ALA A 240 -13.95 -7.29 3.59
CA ALA A 240 -13.49 -6.08 4.24
C ALA A 240 -14.55 -4.96 4.17
N VAL A 241 -15.09 -4.70 2.99
CA VAL A 241 -16.15 -3.71 2.79
C VAL A 241 -17.40 -4.06 3.61
N ASP A 242 -17.87 -5.33 3.58
CA ASP A 242 -19.03 -5.79 4.39
C ASP A 242 -18.86 -5.56 5.90
N LEU A 243 -17.63 -5.65 6.39
CA LEU A 243 -17.33 -5.41 7.81
C LEU A 243 -17.26 -3.91 8.14
N LEU A 244 -16.56 -3.14 7.29
CA LEU A 244 -16.27 -1.73 7.55
C LEU A 244 -17.44 -0.78 7.25
N GLU A 245 -18.30 -1.08 6.28
CA GLU A 245 -19.45 -0.23 5.92
C GLU A 245 -20.49 -0.08 7.01
N LYS A 246 -20.43 -0.92 8.06
CA LYS A 246 -21.29 -0.86 9.25
C LYS A 246 -21.01 0.35 10.12
N ASP A 247 -19.85 0.98 9.94
CA ASP A 247 -19.50 2.19 10.67
C ASP A 247 -20.24 3.41 10.09
N ASN A 248 -20.93 4.15 10.97
CA ASN A 248 -21.70 5.32 10.58
C ASN A 248 -20.82 6.52 10.18
N ASP A 249 -19.60 6.60 10.71
CA ASP A 249 -18.64 7.65 10.38
C ASP A 249 -17.83 7.32 9.10
N GLY A 250 -18.03 6.11 8.56
CA GLY A 250 -17.41 5.61 7.34
C GLY A 250 -16.12 4.87 7.58
N PHE A 251 -15.35 4.66 6.52
CA PHE A 251 -14.14 3.84 6.62
C PHE A 251 -13.00 4.33 5.71
N PHE A 252 -11.80 3.90 6.07
CA PHE A 252 -10.61 3.94 5.24
C PHE A 252 -10.17 2.50 4.93
N LEU A 253 -10.00 2.18 3.65
CA LEU A 253 -9.59 0.84 3.21
C LEU A 253 -8.48 0.95 2.17
N MET A 254 -7.33 0.36 2.48
CA MET A 254 -6.26 0.11 1.51
C MET A 254 -6.35 -1.31 1.00
N ILE A 255 -6.24 -1.49 -0.32
CA ILE A 255 -6.27 -2.77 -1.03
C ILE A 255 -5.06 -2.85 -1.95
N GLU A 256 -4.25 -3.88 -1.79
CA GLU A 256 -3.03 -4.08 -2.57
C GLU A 256 -3.07 -5.37 -3.38
N ALA A 257 -2.84 -5.23 -4.69
CA ALA A 257 -2.48 -6.34 -5.57
C ALA A 257 -0.95 -6.50 -5.60
N GLY A 258 -0.36 -6.95 -4.50
CA GLY A 258 1.10 -7.02 -4.31
C GLY A 258 1.79 -8.08 -5.16
N ARG A 259 1.03 -8.97 -5.82
CA ARG A 259 1.63 -10.03 -6.63
C ARG A 259 1.90 -9.61 -8.07
N ILE A 260 1.40 -8.48 -8.55
CA ILE A 260 1.75 -7.94 -9.86
C ILE A 260 3.24 -7.63 -9.91
N ASP A 261 3.78 -6.97 -8.87
CA ASP A 261 5.20 -6.67 -8.73
C ASP A 261 6.06 -7.94 -8.69
N HIS A 262 5.71 -8.90 -7.85
CA HIS A 262 6.46 -10.16 -7.76
C HIS A 262 6.49 -10.92 -9.09
N ALA A 263 5.39 -10.94 -9.84
CA ALA A 263 5.33 -11.54 -11.16
C ALA A 263 6.19 -10.76 -12.17
N SER A 264 6.19 -9.42 -12.08
CA SER A 264 7.03 -8.55 -12.93
C SER A 264 8.52 -8.71 -12.60
N HIS A 265 8.90 -8.89 -11.33
CA HIS A 265 10.27 -9.25 -10.92
C HIS A 265 10.72 -10.61 -11.46
N ALA A 266 9.79 -11.56 -11.58
CA ALA A 266 10.05 -12.87 -12.20
C ALA A 266 10.00 -12.82 -13.73
N ASN A 267 9.60 -11.70 -14.33
CA ASN A 267 9.26 -11.55 -15.74
C ASN A 267 8.19 -12.59 -16.19
N ASP A 268 7.32 -13.01 -15.27
CA ASP A 268 6.26 -13.99 -15.51
C ASP A 268 5.03 -13.32 -16.10
N ILE A 269 5.00 -13.19 -17.42
CA ILE A 269 3.97 -12.42 -18.12
C ILE A 269 2.55 -12.94 -17.90
N ALA A 270 2.38 -14.25 -17.77
CA ALA A 270 1.06 -14.84 -17.55
C ALA A 270 0.53 -14.51 -16.15
N SER A 271 1.39 -14.58 -15.12
CA SER A 271 1.04 -14.17 -13.77
C SER A 271 0.80 -12.66 -13.69
N VAL A 272 1.61 -11.80 -14.37
CA VAL A 272 1.37 -10.36 -14.46
C VAL A 272 -0.03 -10.06 -14.98
N VAL A 273 -0.41 -10.69 -16.09
CA VAL A 273 -1.74 -10.48 -16.71
C VAL A 273 -2.87 -10.98 -15.81
N ALA A 274 -2.70 -12.14 -15.18
CA ALA A 274 -3.72 -12.72 -14.30
C ALA A 274 -3.92 -11.91 -13.01
N GLU A 275 -2.84 -11.46 -12.36
CA GLU A 275 -2.88 -10.63 -11.15
C GLU A 275 -3.47 -9.24 -11.45
N THR A 276 -3.07 -8.61 -12.57
CA THR A 276 -3.62 -7.32 -13.00
C THR A 276 -5.11 -7.43 -13.33
N LYS A 277 -5.55 -8.58 -13.87
CA LYS A 277 -6.99 -8.81 -14.11
C LYS A 277 -7.77 -9.00 -12.84
N GLU A 278 -7.26 -9.76 -11.85
CA GLU A 278 -7.90 -9.86 -10.54
C GLU A 278 -7.99 -8.48 -9.86
N PHE A 279 -6.97 -7.65 -10.00
CA PHE A 279 -7.00 -6.27 -9.51
C PHE A 279 -8.08 -5.44 -10.19
N ASP A 280 -8.23 -5.53 -11.51
CA ASP A 280 -9.30 -4.85 -12.26
C ASP A 280 -10.70 -5.30 -11.81
N ASP A 281 -10.90 -6.58 -11.49
CA ASP A 281 -12.16 -7.08 -10.94
C ASP A 281 -12.46 -6.48 -9.56
N VAL A 282 -11.43 -6.24 -8.74
CA VAL A 282 -11.56 -5.55 -7.45
C VAL A 282 -11.89 -4.08 -7.66
N VAL A 283 -11.22 -3.41 -8.60
CA VAL A 283 -11.55 -2.02 -8.98
C VAL A 283 -13.01 -1.92 -9.41
N ASN A 284 -13.48 -2.82 -10.27
CA ASN A 284 -14.89 -2.85 -10.68
C ASN A 284 -15.84 -2.93 -9.47
N TYR A 285 -15.56 -3.83 -8.53
CA TYR A 285 -16.36 -3.96 -7.33
C TYR A 285 -16.38 -2.66 -6.50
N CYS A 286 -15.24 -2.02 -6.31
CA CYS A 286 -15.13 -0.75 -5.57
C CYS A 286 -15.82 0.41 -6.27
N LEU A 287 -15.75 0.47 -7.61
CA LEU A 287 -16.51 1.45 -8.41
C LEU A 287 -18.01 1.25 -8.28
N ASP A 288 -18.50 0.01 -8.31
CA ASP A 288 -19.91 -0.30 -8.11
C ASP A 288 -20.39 0.06 -6.70
N TYR A 289 -19.54 -0.13 -5.70
CA TYR A 289 -19.79 0.32 -4.34
C TYR A 289 -19.90 1.86 -4.28
N ALA A 290 -18.95 2.59 -4.86
CA ALA A 290 -18.94 4.05 -4.89
C ALA A 290 -20.09 4.65 -5.72
N ARG A 291 -20.53 3.99 -6.79
CA ARG A 291 -21.71 4.39 -7.56
C ARG A 291 -22.99 4.36 -6.72
N LYS A 292 -23.10 3.45 -5.76
CA LYS A 292 -24.22 3.32 -4.80
C LYS A 292 -24.03 4.24 -3.60
N ASN A 293 -22.82 4.40 -3.12
CA ASN A 293 -22.45 5.17 -1.93
C ASN A 293 -21.68 6.44 -2.35
N LYS A 294 -22.42 7.51 -2.67
CA LYS A 294 -21.89 8.73 -3.31
C LYS A 294 -20.84 9.52 -2.50
N ASP A 295 -20.75 9.30 -1.19
CA ASP A 295 -19.73 9.90 -0.33
C ASP A 295 -18.47 9.01 -0.20
N THR A 296 -18.15 8.28 -1.28
CA THR A 296 -16.97 7.42 -1.39
C THR A 296 -16.00 7.97 -2.42
N LEU A 297 -14.73 8.06 -2.04
CA LEU A 297 -13.59 8.35 -2.91
C LEU A 297 -12.86 7.03 -3.18
N VAL A 298 -12.65 6.71 -4.44
CA VAL A 298 -11.88 5.54 -4.89
C VAL A 298 -10.67 6.03 -5.65
N ILE A 299 -9.48 5.67 -5.19
CA ILE A 299 -8.18 6.02 -5.79
C ILE A 299 -7.53 4.71 -6.24
N VAL A 300 -7.18 4.63 -7.52
CA VAL A 300 -6.47 3.50 -8.13
C VAL A 300 -5.14 4.02 -8.65
N LEU A 301 -4.05 3.48 -8.15
CA LEU A 301 -2.69 3.88 -8.49
C LEU A 301 -1.73 2.68 -8.45
N ALA A 302 -0.47 2.91 -8.79
CA ALA A 302 0.63 2.00 -8.52
C ALA A 302 1.70 2.74 -7.71
N ASP A 303 2.49 2.01 -6.95
CA ASP A 303 3.61 2.58 -6.18
C ASP A 303 4.86 2.83 -7.04
N HIS A 304 5.12 1.96 -8.01
CA HIS A 304 6.15 2.07 -9.04
C HIS A 304 5.83 1.14 -10.21
N GLU A 305 6.65 1.19 -11.26
CA GLU A 305 6.69 0.18 -12.33
C GLU A 305 7.78 -0.84 -12.04
N THR A 306 7.56 -2.10 -12.45
CA THR A 306 8.52 -3.18 -12.28
C THR A 306 8.78 -3.91 -13.60
N GLY A 307 10.05 -4.20 -13.87
CA GLY A 307 10.52 -5.02 -14.99
C GLY A 307 10.78 -4.27 -16.28
N GLY A 308 10.21 -3.08 -16.48
CA GLY A 308 10.30 -2.34 -17.73
C GLY A 308 9.67 -3.12 -18.89
N LEU A 309 8.41 -3.58 -18.70
CA LEU A 309 7.70 -4.41 -19.68
C LEU A 309 7.53 -3.69 -21.02
N ALA A 310 7.98 -4.33 -22.10
CA ALA A 310 7.74 -3.95 -23.49
C ALA A 310 6.63 -4.83 -24.09
N VAL A 311 5.54 -4.18 -24.51
CA VAL A 311 4.40 -4.86 -25.18
C VAL A 311 4.64 -4.84 -26.68
N GLY A 312 5.09 -5.98 -27.22
CA GLY A 312 5.60 -6.13 -28.59
C GLY A 312 7.10 -5.82 -28.68
N THR A 313 7.85 -6.71 -29.31
CA THR A 313 9.34 -6.65 -29.36
C THR A 313 9.87 -6.24 -30.73
N GLY A 314 9.05 -5.58 -31.57
CA GLY A 314 9.43 -5.04 -32.85
C GLY A 314 8.42 -5.28 -33.97
N TYR A 315 8.75 -4.75 -35.15
CA TYR A 315 7.90 -4.94 -36.33
C TYR A 315 7.89 -6.42 -36.75
N GLY A 316 6.69 -6.99 -36.88
CA GLY A 316 6.52 -8.38 -37.29
C GLY A 316 6.54 -9.42 -36.16
N ASN A 317 6.69 -8.97 -34.91
CA ASN A 317 6.55 -9.82 -33.72
C ASN A 317 5.44 -9.27 -32.79
N PRO A 318 4.15 -9.44 -33.18
CA PRO A 318 3.02 -8.99 -32.37
C PRO A 318 2.88 -9.87 -31.12
N VAL A 319 2.25 -9.31 -30.09
CA VAL A 319 1.86 -10.08 -28.91
C VAL A 319 0.86 -11.18 -29.29
N ASN A 320 1.00 -12.33 -28.65
CA ASN A 320 0.07 -13.45 -28.79
C ASN A 320 -0.73 -13.62 -27.49
N GLU A 321 -1.82 -12.87 -27.39
CA GLU A 321 -2.69 -12.83 -26.21
C GLU A 321 -3.32 -14.20 -25.92
N GLU A 322 -3.69 -14.95 -26.95
CA GLU A 322 -4.28 -16.28 -26.78
C GLU A 322 -3.30 -17.26 -26.10
N LYS A 323 -2.03 -17.22 -26.49
CA LYS A 323 -1.01 -18.03 -25.80
C LYS A 323 -0.85 -17.63 -24.35
N ILE A 324 -0.79 -16.32 -24.04
CA ILE A 324 -0.68 -15.82 -22.66
C ILE A 324 -1.84 -16.33 -21.82
N LEU A 325 -3.08 -16.18 -22.29
CA LEU A 325 -4.29 -16.62 -21.61
C LEU A 325 -4.41 -18.13 -21.44
N ASN A 326 -3.72 -18.91 -22.26
CA ASN A 326 -3.71 -20.37 -22.16
C ASN A 326 -2.66 -20.93 -21.17
N ILE A 327 -1.79 -20.08 -20.60
CA ILE A 327 -0.84 -20.48 -19.56
C ILE A 327 -1.58 -20.70 -18.24
N LYS A 328 -1.35 -21.86 -17.59
CA LYS A 328 -2.12 -22.37 -16.45
C LYS A 328 -1.36 -22.39 -15.13
N ALA A 329 -0.11 -21.99 -15.12
CA ALA A 329 0.71 -21.98 -13.92
C ALA A 329 1.78 -20.90 -14.02
N SER A 330 2.24 -20.41 -12.87
CA SER A 330 3.37 -19.49 -12.81
C SER A 330 4.67 -20.15 -13.23
N THR A 331 5.65 -19.33 -13.63
CA THR A 331 7.03 -19.81 -13.89
C THR A 331 7.66 -20.40 -12.63
N ASP A 332 7.31 -19.90 -11.45
CA ASP A 332 7.73 -20.46 -10.16
C ASP A 332 7.24 -21.91 -9.96
N LYS A 333 5.98 -22.19 -10.30
CA LYS A 333 5.41 -23.53 -10.21
C LYS A 333 6.05 -24.44 -11.23
N MET A 334 6.21 -24.02 -12.47
CA MET A 334 6.90 -24.78 -13.51
C MET A 334 8.34 -25.10 -13.09
N ALA A 335 9.07 -24.13 -12.53
CA ALA A 335 10.43 -24.34 -12.03
C ALA A 335 10.49 -25.37 -10.88
N LYS A 336 9.52 -25.34 -9.94
CA LYS A 336 9.43 -26.33 -8.85
C LYS A 336 9.20 -27.75 -9.40
N GLU A 337 8.32 -27.91 -10.37
CA GLU A 337 8.05 -29.19 -11.02
C GLU A 337 9.30 -29.76 -11.73
N ILE A 338 10.02 -28.91 -12.48
CA ILE A 338 11.27 -29.29 -13.14
C ILE A 338 12.36 -29.62 -12.09
N LYS A 339 12.49 -28.85 -11.03
CA LYS A 339 13.41 -29.13 -9.92
C LYS A 339 13.11 -30.48 -9.22
N SER A 340 11.82 -30.85 -9.14
CA SER A 340 11.39 -32.13 -8.57
C SER A 340 11.71 -33.35 -9.46
N GLY A 341 12.18 -33.12 -10.71
CA GLY A 341 12.62 -34.17 -11.63
C GLY A 341 11.73 -34.38 -12.84
N LYS A 342 10.66 -33.62 -13.03
CA LYS A 342 9.85 -33.70 -14.26
C LYS A 342 10.62 -33.21 -15.48
N ASP A 343 10.28 -33.74 -16.64
CA ASP A 343 10.87 -33.35 -17.93
C ASP A 343 10.42 -31.92 -18.30
N PRO A 344 11.35 -31.00 -18.59
CA PRO A 344 11.01 -29.64 -19.04
C PRO A 344 10.05 -29.59 -20.24
N LYS A 345 10.17 -30.50 -21.20
CA LYS A 345 9.29 -30.57 -22.38
C LYS A 345 7.84 -30.86 -21.97
N GLU A 346 7.65 -31.79 -21.02
CA GLU A 346 6.34 -32.15 -20.50
C GLU A 346 5.73 -30.99 -19.70
N VAL A 347 6.52 -30.37 -18.80
CA VAL A 347 6.05 -29.27 -17.96
C VAL A 347 5.61 -28.06 -18.78
N LEU A 348 6.45 -27.59 -19.73
CA LEU A 348 6.10 -26.42 -20.55
C LEU A 348 4.94 -26.71 -21.51
N LYS A 349 4.83 -27.93 -22.00
CA LYS A 349 3.67 -28.32 -22.82
C LYS A 349 2.39 -28.38 -22.01
N GLU A 350 2.42 -28.94 -20.81
CA GLU A 350 1.27 -29.06 -19.92
C GLU A 350 0.76 -27.73 -19.45
N TYR A 351 1.66 -26.88 -18.92
CA TYR A 351 1.27 -25.64 -18.26
C TYR A 351 1.24 -24.42 -19.17
N ALA A 352 2.07 -24.37 -20.23
CA ALA A 352 2.16 -23.20 -21.11
C ALA A 352 1.73 -23.52 -22.56
N GLY A 353 1.45 -24.77 -22.90
CA GLY A 353 1.15 -25.16 -24.30
C GLY A 353 2.36 -25.00 -25.25
N ILE A 354 3.57 -24.86 -24.70
CA ILE A 354 4.79 -24.57 -25.44
C ILE A 354 5.56 -25.84 -25.75
N THR A 355 5.96 -25.99 -27.02
CA THR A 355 6.91 -27.03 -27.45
C THR A 355 8.31 -26.45 -27.43
N LEU A 356 9.22 -27.03 -26.63
CA LEU A 356 10.60 -26.62 -26.52
C LEU A 356 11.46 -27.24 -27.64
N THR A 357 12.39 -26.45 -28.15
CA THR A 357 13.52 -26.92 -28.96
C THR A 357 14.56 -27.60 -28.08
N ASP A 358 15.52 -28.33 -28.70
CA ASP A 358 16.59 -29.00 -27.95
C ASP A 358 17.54 -27.98 -27.29
N ASP A 359 17.74 -26.80 -27.90
CA ASP A 359 18.56 -25.71 -27.35
C ASP A 359 17.87 -25.08 -26.14
N GLU A 360 16.55 -24.84 -26.18
CA GLU A 360 15.78 -24.35 -25.02
C GLU A 360 15.79 -25.35 -23.84
N VAL A 361 15.68 -26.65 -24.14
CA VAL A 361 15.83 -27.71 -23.11
C VAL A 361 17.20 -27.66 -22.47
N LYS A 362 18.24 -27.44 -23.27
CA LYS A 362 19.61 -27.28 -22.75
C LYS A 362 19.71 -26.05 -21.82
N LEU A 363 19.19 -24.89 -22.23
CA LEU A 363 19.16 -23.67 -21.39
C LEU A 363 18.47 -23.93 -20.05
N ILE A 364 17.30 -24.60 -20.06
CA ILE A 364 16.57 -24.93 -18.85
C ILE A 364 17.37 -25.88 -17.95
N ASN A 365 18.04 -26.89 -18.49
CA ASN A 365 18.86 -27.83 -17.72
C ASN A 365 20.12 -27.15 -17.13
N ASP A 366 20.74 -26.25 -17.88
CA ASP A 366 21.87 -25.43 -17.40
C ASP A 366 21.41 -24.52 -16.24
N ALA A 367 20.27 -23.84 -16.39
CA ALA A 367 19.65 -23.01 -15.34
C ALA A 367 19.22 -23.81 -14.11
N ARG A 368 18.71 -25.03 -14.31
CA ARG A 368 18.38 -25.96 -13.21
C ARG A 368 19.57 -26.30 -12.33
N SER A 369 20.76 -26.34 -12.91
CA SER A 369 22.02 -26.67 -12.23
C SER A 369 22.73 -25.45 -11.63
N SER A 370 22.16 -24.25 -11.80
CA SER A 370 22.72 -22.99 -11.30
C SER A 370 22.55 -22.83 -9.79
N ASP A 371 23.55 -22.25 -9.11
CA ASP A 371 23.47 -21.83 -7.70
C ASP A 371 22.52 -20.64 -7.50
N ASN A 372 22.21 -19.88 -8.56
CA ASN A 372 21.22 -18.81 -8.49
C ASN A 372 19.82 -19.41 -8.41
N LYS A 373 19.16 -19.21 -7.27
CA LYS A 373 17.81 -19.77 -7.00
C LYS A 373 16.74 -19.31 -8.00
N TYR A 374 16.93 -18.18 -8.65
CA TYR A 374 15.99 -17.61 -9.62
C TYR A 374 16.27 -18.02 -11.06
N ALA A 375 17.46 -18.55 -11.37
CA ALA A 375 17.89 -18.81 -12.75
C ALA A 375 16.88 -19.64 -13.55
N LEU A 376 16.37 -20.73 -12.96
CA LEU A 376 15.44 -21.61 -13.67
C LEU A 376 14.10 -20.92 -13.99
N GLY A 377 13.50 -20.20 -13.03
CA GLY A 377 12.27 -19.45 -13.24
C GLY A 377 12.44 -18.36 -14.30
N ASN A 378 13.53 -17.60 -14.22
CA ASN A 378 13.86 -16.55 -15.18
C ASN A 378 14.07 -17.11 -16.61
N THR A 379 14.79 -18.23 -16.74
CA THR A 379 14.99 -18.87 -18.06
C THR A 379 13.67 -19.35 -18.67
N ILE A 380 12.77 -19.91 -17.84
CA ILE A 380 11.42 -20.30 -18.28
C ILE A 380 10.65 -19.06 -18.75
N ALA A 381 10.68 -17.97 -17.99
CA ALA A 381 10.03 -16.71 -18.33
C ALA A 381 10.54 -16.15 -19.67
N GLU A 382 11.86 -16.03 -19.86
CA GLU A 382 12.48 -15.55 -21.09
C GLU A 382 12.03 -16.36 -22.34
N ILE A 383 11.97 -17.69 -22.21
CA ILE A 383 11.50 -18.56 -23.30
C ILE A 383 10.02 -18.31 -23.60
N ILE A 384 9.18 -18.13 -22.58
CA ILE A 384 7.76 -17.84 -22.75
C ILE A 384 7.58 -16.47 -23.41
N ASP A 385 8.25 -15.44 -22.91
CA ASP A 385 8.16 -14.06 -23.36
C ASP A 385 8.51 -13.91 -24.83
N GLU A 386 9.59 -14.55 -25.27
CA GLU A 386 9.98 -14.59 -26.69
C GLU A 386 8.86 -15.19 -27.56
N LYS A 387 8.24 -16.28 -27.10
CA LYS A 387 7.19 -17.00 -27.86
C LYS A 387 5.84 -16.29 -27.86
N VAL A 388 5.62 -15.36 -26.93
CA VAL A 388 4.38 -14.56 -26.86
C VAL A 388 4.57 -13.11 -27.33
N GLY A 389 5.79 -12.69 -27.67
CA GLY A 389 6.08 -11.40 -28.29
C GLY A 389 6.13 -10.24 -27.28
N VAL A 390 6.54 -10.49 -26.05
CA VAL A 390 6.81 -9.46 -25.02
C VAL A 390 8.28 -9.50 -24.60
N GLY A 391 8.71 -8.51 -23.84
CA GLY A 391 10.04 -8.50 -23.27
C GLY A 391 10.14 -7.61 -22.06
N PHE A 392 11.05 -7.92 -21.16
CA PHE A 392 11.37 -7.12 -19.98
C PHE A 392 12.80 -6.60 -20.06
N VAL A 393 13.01 -5.39 -19.55
CA VAL A 393 14.34 -4.76 -19.54
C VAL A 393 15.16 -5.26 -18.34
N SER A 394 14.50 -5.57 -17.24
CA SER A 394 15.16 -5.98 -15.99
C SER A 394 14.26 -6.84 -15.10
N HIS A 395 14.82 -7.26 -13.96
CA HIS A 395 14.09 -7.90 -12.86
C HIS A 395 13.96 -6.95 -11.66
N LYS A 396 13.89 -5.63 -11.90
CA LYS A 396 13.87 -4.59 -10.86
C LYS A 396 12.84 -3.53 -11.18
N HIS A 397 12.58 -2.66 -10.22
CA HIS A 397 11.76 -1.48 -10.43
C HIS A 397 12.37 -0.55 -11.46
N THR A 398 11.56 0.29 -12.07
CA THR A 398 12.00 1.38 -12.95
C THR A 398 11.48 2.72 -12.44
N GLY A 399 12.08 3.81 -12.91
CA GLY A 399 11.63 5.18 -12.62
C GLY A 399 10.54 5.68 -13.58
N ALA A 400 9.82 4.78 -14.26
CA ALA A 400 8.75 5.16 -15.15
C ALA A 400 7.56 5.75 -14.35
N PRO A 401 6.88 6.80 -14.85
CA PRO A 401 5.63 7.26 -14.26
C PRO A 401 4.57 6.17 -14.25
N VAL A 402 3.70 6.19 -13.25
CA VAL A 402 2.64 5.20 -13.07
C VAL A 402 1.26 5.83 -13.27
N PRO A 403 0.20 5.02 -13.55
CA PRO A 403 -1.15 5.52 -13.71
C PRO A 403 -1.76 5.95 -12.37
N LEU A 404 -2.55 7.03 -12.41
CA LEU A 404 -3.44 7.44 -11.35
C LEU A 404 -4.86 7.58 -11.93
N MET A 405 -5.84 6.93 -11.31
CA MET A 405 -7.25 6.97 -11.72
C MET A 405 -8.12 7.14 -10.48
N VAL A 406 -9.00 8.15 -10.50
CA VAL A 406 -9.78 8.50 -9.31
C VAL A 406 -11.25 8.66 -9.64
N TYR A 407 -12.12 8.10 -8.80
CA TYR A 407 -13.57 8.16 -8.92
C TYR A 407 -14.22 8.63 -7.62
N GLY A 408 -15.24 9.47 -7.73
CA GLY A 408 -16.05 9.91 -6.62
C GLY A 408 -15.92 11.40 -6.34
N LYS A 409 -16.31 11.80 -5.13
CA LYS A 409 -16.36 13.21 -4.72
C LYS A 409 -14.94 13.77 -4.59
N GLY A 410 -14.64 14.85 -5.33
CA GLY A 410 -13.34 15.50 -5.36
C GLY A 410 -12.34 14.86 -6.32
N SER A 411 -12.75 13.85 -7.11
CA SER A 411 -11.86 13.18 -8.07
C SER A 411 -11.26 14.10 -9.13
N GLU A 412 -11.90 15.23 -9.42
CA GLU A 412 -11.41 16.26 -10.35
C GLU A 412 -10.07 16.90 -9.95
N ASN A 413 -9.67 16.78 -8.67
CA ASN A 413 -8.42 17.34 -8.16
C ASN A 413 -7.19 16.45 -8.48
N PHE A 414 -7.41 15.21 -8.91
CA PHE A 414 -6.35 14.23 -9.19
C PHE A 414 -6.06 14.10 -10.68
N ARG A 415 -5.58 15.19 -11.31
CA ARG A 415 -5.35 15.24 -12.75
C ARG A 415 -3.97 15.80 -13.08
N GLY A 416 -3.44 15.37 -14.22
CA GLY A 416 -2.14 15.84 -14.72
C GLY A 416 -0.97 15.04 -14.18
N PHE A 417 0.17 15.69 -14.04
CA PHE A 417 1.36 15.11 -13.44
C PHE A 417 1.40 15.44 -11.95
N LEU A 418 1.32 14.42 -11.13
CA LEU A 418 1.39 14.51 -9.68
C LEU A 418 2.57 13.67 -9.16
N HIS A 419 2.84 13.74 -7.89
CA HIS A 419 3.66 12.80 -7.15
C HIS A 419 2.78 12.11 -6.10
N HIS A 420 3.18 10.93 -5.60
CA HIS A 420 2.46 10.23 -4.52
C HIS A 420 2.16 11.13 -3.31
N VAL A 421 3.08 12.02 -2.97
CA VAL A 421 2.87 12.99 -1.87
C VAL A 421 1.68 13.92 -2.14
N ASP A 422 1.46 14.34 -3.40
CA ASP A 422 0.35 15.24 -3.75
C ASP A 422 -0.99 14.50 -3.63
N THR A 423 -1.03 13.24 -4.10
CA THR A 423 -2.23 12.37 -3.97
C THR A 423 -2.58 12.12 -2.52
N SER A 424 -1.59 11.86 -1.65
CA SER A 424 -1.80 11.72 -0.21
C SER A 424 -2.41 12.97 0.41
N LYS A 425 -1.82 14.12 0.14
CA LYS A 425 -2.23 15.43 0.68
C LYS A 425 -3.65 15.81 0.24
N GLU A 426 -3.96 15.61 -1.04
CA GLU A 426 -5.32 15.87 -1.54
C GLU A 426 -6.35 14.89 -0.93
N THR A 427 -5.97 13.63 -0.72
CA THR A 427 -6.82 12.65 -0.03
C THR A 427 -7.13 13.07 1.40
N ALA A 428 -6.13 13.53 2.17
CA ALA A 428 -6.31 14.04 3.52
C ALA A 428 -7.25 15.24 3.54
N LYS A 429 -7.06 16.19 2.64
CA LYS A 429 -7.92 17.38 2.48
C LYS A 429 -9.38 17.00 2.23
N LEU A 430 -9.61 16.08 1.29
CA LEU A 430 -10.96 15.60 0.99
C LEU A 430 -11.58 14.82 2.16
N MET A 431 -10.79 14.05 2.89
CA MET A 431 -11.25 13.28 4.05
C MET A 431 -11.65 14.19 5.21
N LEU A 432 -10.92 15.27 5.45
CA LEU A 432 -11.17 16.20 6.56
C LEU A 432 -12.25 17.24 6.24
N PHE A 433 -12.17 17.89 5.10
CA PHE A 433 -12.93 19.10 4.78
C PHE A 433 -13.88 18.94 3.59
N GLY A 434 -13.72 17.90 2.79
CA GLY A 434 -14.44 17.76 1.54
C GLY A 434 -13.95 18.75 0.48
N ASN A 435 -14.75 18.94 -0.58
CA ASN A 435 -14.40 19.87 -1.66
C ASN A 435 -14.75 21.30 -1.24
N THR A 436 -13.85 21.97 -0.50
CA THR A 436 -14.06 23.34 -0.02
C THR A 436 -13.22 24.34 -0.80
N ASN A 437 -13.86 25.17 -1.62
CA ASN A 437 -13.27 26.38 -2.20
C ASN A 437 -13.33 27.57 -1.22
N LYS A 438 -13.17 27.36 0.08
CA LYS A 438 -13.18 28.44 1.07
C LYS A 438 -11.87 29.19 0.99
N TYR A 439 -11.96 30.46 0.59
CA TYR A 439 -10.86 31.40 0.68
C TYR A 439 -10.74 31.83 2.15
N ILE A 440 -9.66 31.49 2.81
CA ILE A 440 -9.40 31.87 4.20
C ILE A 440 -8.53 33.16 4.16
N LYS A 441 -9.00 34.20 4.82
CA LYS A 441 -8.22 35.44 4.98
C LYS A 441 -7.25 35.26 6.16
N ASN A 442 -6.00 35.62 5.92
CA ASN A 442 -5.03 35.77 7.00
C ASN A 442 -5.28 37.11 7.71
N TYR A 443 -5.41 37.10 9.03
CA TYR A 443 -5.75 38.27 9.84
C TYR A 443 -4.55 38.88 10.58
N GLY A 444 -3.39 38.24 10.59
CA GLY A 444 -2.20 38.80 11.24
C GLY A 444 -1.37 37.74 12.02
N VAL A 445 -0.51 38.24 12.90
CA VAL A 445 0.38 37.41 13.73
C VAL A 445 -0.25 37.16 15.08
N SER A 446 -0.69 35.92 15.34
CA SER A 446 -1.16 35.49 16.66
C SER A 446 -0.05 34.85 17.46
N SER A 447 -0.10 34.94 18.79
CA SER A 447 0.78 34.22 19.70
C SER A 447 0.23 32.86 20.13
N LEU A 448 -0.99 32.52 19.73
CA LEU A 448 -1.66 31.29 20.13
C LEU A 448 -1.12 30.11 19.32
N LYS A 449 -0.76 29.03 20.01
CA LYS A 449 -0.37 27.79 19.35
C LYS A 449 -1.58 27.10 18.74
N GLY A 450 -1.56 26.91 17.40
CA GLY A 450 -2.66 26.36 16.62
C GLY A 450 -3.54 27.41 15.93
N ASP A 451 -3.30 28.72 16.16
CA ASP A 451 -3.94 29.80 15.41
C ASP A 451 -3.13 30.06 14.13
N ALA A 452 -3.48 29.36 13.08
CA ALA A 452 -2.75 29.34 11.82
C ALA A 452 -3.03 30.57 10.95
N ASN A 453 -4.25 31.10 11.01
CA ASN A 453 -4.70 32.26 10.23
C ASN A 453 -4.48 33.59 10.96
N GLY A 454 -4.12 33.57 12.24
CA GLY A 454 -3.83 34.74 13.04
C GLY A 454 -5.05 35.58 13.47
N ASP A 455 -6.22 34.99 13.56
CA ASP A 455 -7.46 35.67 13.96
C ASP A 455 -7.72 35.67 15.49
N PHE A 456 -6.80 35.06 16.25
CA PHE A 456 -6.82 34.87 17.72
C PHE A 456 -7.89 33.91 18.22
N VAL A 457 -8.46 33.08 17.33
CA VAL A 457 -9.43 32.04 17.66
C VAL A 457 -8.96 30.74 17.06
N ILE A 458 -8.83 29.67 17.85
CA ILE A 458 -8.51 28.34 17.30
C ILE A 458 -9.82 27.68 16.84
N ASN A 459 -9.93 27.45 15.53
CA ASN A 459 -11.14 26.92 14.91
C ASN A 459 -10.81 26.03 13.67
N LYS A 460 -11.82 25.57 12.94
CA LYS A 460 -11.63 24.73 11.75
C LYS A 460 -10.91 25.44 10.60
N ASP A 461 -10.93 26.75 10.58
CA ASP A 461 -10.22 27.53 9.57
C ASP A 461 -8.70 27.47 9.79
N ASP A 462 -8.23 27.36 11.06
CA ASP A 462 -6.81 27.13 11.38
C ASP A 462 -6.35 25.73 11.00
N ALA A 463 -7.18 24.72 11.28
CA ALA A 463 -6.88 23.36 10.84
C ALA A 463 -6.76 23.27 9.32
N TYR A 464 -7.63 24.00 8.59
CA TYR A 464 -7.56 24.09 7.14
C TYR A 464 -6.29 24.83 6.67
N VAL A 465 -5.93 25.95 7.28
CA VAL A 465 -4.69 26.70 6.94
C VAL A 465 -3.46 25.85 7.24
N THR A 466 -3.44 25.13 8.36
CA THR A 466 -2.35 24.21 8.70
C THR A 466 -2.20 23.10 7.67
N LEU A 467 -3.32 22.51 7.23
CA LEU A 467 -3.29 21.52 6.17
C LEU A 467 -2.81 22.13 4.83
N MET A 468 -3.27 23.33 4.48
CA MET A 468 -2.84 24.00 3.25
C MET A 468 -1.36 24.32 3.27
N SER A 469 -0.82 24.78 4.40
CA SER A 469 0.63 24.96 4.59
C SER A 469 1.38 23.64 4.38
N TYR A 470 0.87 22.56 4.98
CA TYR A 470 1.47 21.22 4.82
C TYR A 470 1.42 20.73 3.37
N VAL A 471 0.33 20.95 2.64
CA VAL A 471 0.22 20.54 1.23
C VAL A 471 1.00 21.46 0.27
N GLY A 472 1.62 22.54 0.77
CA GLY A 472 2.46 23.45 -0.01
C GLY A 472 1.69 24.47 -0.84
N GLU A 473 0.41 24.72 -0.51
CA GLU A 473 -0.31 25.86 -1.05
C GLU A 473 0.19 27.16 -0.39
N GLU A 474 0.28 28.26 -1.16
CA GLU A 474 0.66 29.58 -0.64
C GLU A 474 -0.39 30.08 0.37
N VAL A 475 -0.24 29.67 1.61
CA VAL A 475 -0.90 30.27 2.75
C VAL A 475 0.14 31.02 3.55
N ASP A 476 -0.12 32.29 3.83
CA ASP A 476 0.79 33.12 4.63
C ASP A 476 0.75 32.66 6.09
N THR A 477 1.50 31.58 6.37
CA THR A 477 1.70 31.08 7.73
C THR A 477 2.93 31.76 8.30
N GLN A 478 2.73 32.80 9.07
CA GLN A 478 3.85 33.60 9.61
C GLN A 478 4.62 32.90 10.73
N ASN A 479 4.29 31.64 11.11
CA ASN A 479 4.95 30.97 12.22
C ASN A 479 4.73 29.46 12.23
N GLU A 480 5.50 28.72 11.42
CA GLU A 480 5.46 27.25 11.36
C GLU A 480 5.63 26.56 12.71
N GLU A 481 6.46 27.13 13.63
CA GLU A 481 6.66 26.56 14.97
C GLU A 481 5.37 26.49 15.82
N LYS A 482 4.35 27.30 15.49
CA LYS A 482 3.07 27.26 16.20
C LYS A 482 2.10 26.22 15.66
N LEU A 483 2.36 25.71 14.47
CA LEU A 483 1.55 24.72 13.82
C LEU A 483 1.96 23.30 14.21
N ASP A 484 3.19 23.10 14.69
CA ASP A 484 3.67 21.84 15.26
C ASP A 484 3.03 21.64 16.65
N MET A 485 1.82 21.08 16.67
CA MET A 485 0.98 21.02 17.86
C MET A 485 1.45 19.98 18.86
N ASP A 486 2.04 18.89 18.39
CA ASP A 486 2.56 17.80 19.22
C ASP A 486 4.06 17.96 19.57
N ASN A 487 4.73 18.99 19.02
CA ASN A 487 6.15 19.32 19.19
C ASN A 487 7.09 18.20 18.68
N ASN A 488 6.68 17.48 17.64
CA ASN A 488 7.55 16.46 17.02
C ASN A 488 8.56 17.07 16.03
N GLY A 489 8.45 18.37 15.73
CA GLY A 489 9.29 19.15 14.82
C GLY A 489 8.91 18.97 13.36
N LEU A 490 7.71 18.49 13.09
CA LEU A 490 7.09 18.38 11.79
C LEU A 490 5.73 19.07 11.84
N ILE A 491 5.24 19.51 10.69
CA ILE A 491 3.83 19.82 10.49
C ILE A 491 3.28 18.67 9.66
N ASP A 492 2.33 17.92 10.22
CA ASP A 492 1.73 16.78 9.53
C ASP A 492 0.22 16.65 9.85
N TYR A 493 -0.40 15.53 9.49
CA TYR A 493 -1.83 15.32 9.71
C TYR A 493 -2.23 15.30 11.20
N MET A 494 -1.31 14.94 12.10
CA MET A 494 -1.56 14.96 13.55
C MET A 494 -1.80 16.38 14.05
N ASP A 495 -1.03 17.36 13.58
CA ASP A 495 -1.20 18.75 13.95
C ASP A 495 -2.56 19.29 13.53
N VAL A 496 -2.96 18.98 12.31
CA VAL A 496 -4.29 19.32 11.77
C VAL A 496 -5.39 18.72 12.65
N ALA A 497 -5.25 17.45 13.03
CA ALA A 497 -6.20 16.75 13.88
C ALA A 497 -6.29 17.37 15.30
N ILE A 498 -5.14 17.72 15.89
CA ILE A 498 -5.09 18.38 17.21
C ILE A 498 -5.79 19.75 17.16
N ILE A 499 -5.60 20.53 16.08
CA ILE A 499 -6.27 21.82 15.91
C ILE A 499 -7.78 21.62 15.73
N MET A 500 -8.20 20.64 14.90
CA MET A 500 -9.61 20.30 14.73
C MET A 500 -10.28 19.95 16.06
N ASN A 501 -9.62 19.14 16.87
CA ASN A 501 -10.13 18.73 18.17
C ASN A 501 -10.27 19.92 19.14
N LYS A 502 -9.29 20.82 19.18
CA LYS A 502 -9.38 22.04 19.98
C LYS A 502 -10.54 22.93 19.52
N ALA A 503 -10.76 23.03 18.22
CA ALA A 503 -11.85 23.81 17.61
C ALA A 503 -13.26 23.30 18.00
N GLU A 504 -13.42 22.02 18.29
CA GLU A 504 -14.70 21.43 18.72
C GLU A 504 -14.94 21.54 20.23
N SER A 505 -13.90 21.84 21.00
CA SER A 505 -13.99 21.98 22.48
C SER A 505 -14.39 23.37 22.94
N TYR A 506 -14.57 24.34 22.04
CA TYR A 506 -15.06 25.69 22.25
C TYR A 506 -16.42 25.89 21.57
#